data_cf5eee21214faa7d1ac4cbe1a66a24d8
#
_entry.id   cf5eee21214faa7d1ac4cbe1a66a24d8
#
_cell.length_a   1.000
_cell.length_b   1.000
_cell.length_c   1.000
_cell.angle_alpha   90.00
_cell.angle_beta   90.00
_cell.angle_gamma   90.00
#
_symmetry.space_group_name_H-M   'P 1'
#
loop_
_entity.id
_entity.type
_entity.pdbx_description
1 polymer ?
#
loop_
_entity_poly.entity_id
_entity_poly.type
_entity_poly.pdbx_seq_one_letter_code
_entity_poly.pdbx_strand_id
1 'polypeptide(L)'
;MRKILLPALVIGLAGLAGCSGTIIGISTGESFGGVGVFLVVGEAGADLEFDCATGRIEEPMTFSADGTFDVAGTFTPGTGGPVREDDPPIPEGARYLGVLRGDRLTLSAILVEDGATIGPYELRRGEQPLLRRCL
;
A
#
# COMPACT_ATOMS: atom_id res chain seq x y z
N MET A 1 -41.10 53.19 38.61
CA MET A 1 -40.57 51.79 38.74
C MET A 1 -40.27 51.27 37.32
N ARG A 2 -38.98 51.25 36.98
CA ARG A 2 -38.53 50.73 35.69
C ARG A 2 -38.13 49.28 35.88
N LYS A 3 -38.84 48.39 35.23
CA LYS A 3 -38.44 46.98 35.16
C LYS A 3 -37.36 46.84 34.10
N ILE A 4 -36.16 46.48 34.51
CA ILE A 4 -35.06 46.18 33.61
C ILE A 4 -35.21 44.69 33.24
N LEU A 5 -35.59 44.44 31.99
CA LEU A 5 -35.52 43.09 31.41
C LEU A 5 -34.10 42.83 30.91
N LEU A 6 -33.39 41.91 31.56
CA LEU A 6 -32.13 41.39 31.04
C LEU A 6 -32.44 40.37 29.94
N PRO A 7 -31.80 40.52 28.77
CA PRO A 7 -31.87 39.45 27.79
C PRO A 7 -30.98 38.29 28.20
N ALA A 8 -31.56 37.10 28.28
CA ALA A 8 -30.85 35.89 28.46
C ALA A 8 -29.97 35.61 27.24
N LEU A 9 -28.66 35.59 27.46
CA LEU A 9 -27.67 35.21 26.45
C LEU A 9 -27.72 33.69 26.29
N VAL A 10 -28.36 33.20 25.25
CA VAL A 10 -28.30 31.79 24.86
C VAL A 10 -26.95 31.56 24.17
N ILE A 11 -25.99 31.02 24.90
CA ILE A 11 -24.75 30.52 24.32
C ILE A 11 -25.09 29.19 23.64
N GLY A 12 -25.27 29.25 22.33
CA GLY A 12 -25.36 28.05 21.51
C GLY A 12 -24.01 27.36 21.46
N LEU A 13 -23.90 26.23 22.13
CA LEU A 13 -22.78 25.32 21.97
C LEU A 13 -22.88 24.71 20.56
N ALA A 14 -22.11 25.27 19.62
CA ALA A 14 -21.90 24.66 18.32
C ALA A 14 -21.10 23.34 18.55
N GLY A 15 -21.79 22.23 18.54
CA GLY A 15 -21.16 20.93 18.53
C GLY A 15 -20.29 20.81 17.30
N LEU A 16 -18.98 20.76 17.50
CA LEU A 16 -18.04 20.31 16.49
C LEU A 16 -18.33 18.82 16.23
N ALA A 17 -19.13 18.54 15.23
CA ALA A 17 -19.24 17.20 14.68
C ALA A 17 -17.88 16.90 14.03
N GLY A 18 -16.99 16.24 14.78
CA GLY A 18 -15.77 15.71 14.23
C GLY A 18 -16.13 14.66 13.18
N CYS A 19 -15.80 14.91 11.91
CA CYS A 19 -15.84 13.89 10.89
C CYS A 19 -14.76 12.85 11.23
N SER A 20 -15.14 11.78 11.92
CA SER A 20 -14.30 10.58 11.99
C SER A 20 -14.39 9.88 10.64
N GLY A 21 -13.68 10.43 9.64
CA GLY A 21 -13.45 9.72 8.39
C GLY A 21 -12.64 8.47 8.70
N THR A 22 -13.16 7.30 8.32
CA THR A 22 -12.37 6.08 8.32
C THR A 22 -11.24 6.29 7.33
N ILE A 23 -10.03 6.53 7.81
CA ILE A 23 -8.84 6.60 6.97
C ILE A 23 -8.56 5.17 6.51
N ILE A 24 -8.99 4.85 5.31
CA ILE A 24 -8.54 3.63 4.62
C ILE A 24 -7.10 3.92 4.23
N GLY A 25 -6.15 3.42 5.00
CA GLY A 25 -4.75 3.72 4.78
C GLY A 25 -3.86 2.61 5.28
N ILE A 26 -2.70 2.55 4.70
CA ILE A 26 -1.58 1.76 5.16
C ILE A 26 -0.61 2.73 5.83
N SER A 27 -0.17 2.41 7.03
CA SER A 27 0.82 3.20 7.75
C SER A 27 2.23 2.74 7.42
N THR A 28 3.18 3.65 7.49
CA THR A 28 4.61 3.34 7.39
C THR A 28 5.01 2.29 8.43
N GLY A 29 5.74 1.27 7.99
CA GLY A 29 6.17 0.15 8.82
C GLY A 29 5.21 -1.03 8.85
N GLU A 30 4.03 -0.91 8.30
CA GLU A 30 3.13 -2.05 8.14
C GLU A 30 3.65 -3.04 7.09
N SER A 31 3.41 -4.32 7.34
CA SER A 31 3.75 -5.38 6.42
C SER A 31 2.54 -6.21 6.05
N PHE A 32 2.58 -6.79 4.87
CA PHE A 32 1.59 -7.72 4.35
C PHE A 32 2.30 -8.95 3.80
N GLY A 33 1.90 -10.11 4.23
CA GLY A 33 2.48 -11.37 3.78
C GLY A 33 1.46 -12.30 3.15
N GLY A 34 1.91 -13.07 2.19
CA GLY A 34 1.11 -14.08 1.51
C GLY A 34 1.98 -15.19 0.92
N VAL A 35 1.36 -16.06 0.15
CA VAL A 35 2.08 -17.12 -0.56
C VAL A 35 2.78 -16.50 -1.78
N GLY A 36 4.10 -16.54 -1.79
CA GLY A 36 4.91 -16.05 -2.89
C GLY A 36 5.13 -14.55 -2.91
N VAL A 37 4.72 -13.81 -1.87
CA VAL A 37 4.85 -12.35 -1.84
C VAL A 37 4.92 -11.81 -0.41
N PHE A 38 5.75 -10.79 -0.24
CA PHE A 38 5.85 -9.99 0.99
C PHE A 38 5.98 -8.51 0.63
N LEU A 39 5.23 -7.66 1.32
CA LEU A 39 5.24 -6.22 1.10
C LEU A 39 5.48 -5.51 2.42
N VAL A 40 6.41 -4.56 2.42
CA VAL A 40 6.71 -3.68 3.58
C VAL A 40 6.54 -2.23 3.15
N VAL A 41 5.70 -1.51 3.85
CA VAL A 41 5.36 -0.12 3.54
C VAL A 41 6.39 0.83 4.14
N GLY A 42 6.94 1.72 3.30
CA GLY A 42 7.80 2.82 3.69
C GLY A 42 7.11 4.18 3.52
N GLU A 43 7.81 5.25 3.88
CA GLU A 43 7.28 6.63 3.76
C GLU A 43 7.10 7.06 2.32
N ALA A 44 8.02 6.68 1.44
CA ALA A 44 8.05 7.10 0.04
C ALA A 44 7.51 6.05 -0.93
N GLY A 45 7.12 4.88 -0.44
CA GLY A 45 6.65 3.78 -1.27
C GLY A 45 6.62 2.48 -0.48
N ALA A 46 6.94 1.37 -1.14
CA ALA A 46 6.98 0.04 -0.52
C ALA A 46 8.04 -0.84 -1.17
N ASP A 47 8.57 -1.77 -0.41
CA ASP A 47 9.44 -2.83 -0.91
C ASP A 47 8.68 -4.15 -0.98
N LEU A 48 8.89 -4.91 -2.04
CA LEU A 48 8.26 -6.20 -2.27
C LEU A 48 9.30 -7.29 -2.50
N GLU A 49 9.02 -8.45 -1.95
CA GLU A 49 9.72 -9.69 -2.26
C GLU A 49 8.73 -10.68 -2.85
N PHE A 50 9.11 -11.28 -3.96
CA PHE A 50 8.37 -12.35 -4.62
C PHE A 50 9.21 -13.64 -4.61
N ASP A 51 8.58 -14.74 -4.96
CA ASP A 51 9.35 -15.94 -5.34
C ASP A 51 10.25 -15.58 -6.53
N CYS A 52 11.56 -15.61 -6.31
CA CYS A 52 12.55 -15.36 -7.36
C CYS A 52 12.52 -13.96 -8.00
N ALA A 53 12.02 -12.94 -7.30
CA ALA A 53 12.01 -11.58 -7.80
C ALA A 53 11.89 -10.57 -6.64
N THR A 54 12.19 -9.33 -6.93
CA THR A 54 11.95 -8.20 -6.03
C THR A 54 11.18 -7.10 -6.75
N GLY A 55 10.50 -6.26 -5.98
CA GLY A 55 9.79 -5.11 -6.51
C GLY A 55 9.93 -3.91 -5.60
N ARG A 56 9.67 -2.74 -6.16
CA ARG A 56 9.63 -1.49 -5.41
C ARG A 56 8.51 -0.61 -5.93
N ILE A 57 7.67 -0.13 -5.02
CA ILE A 57 6.73 0.95 -5.30
C ILE A 57 7.46 2.26 -4.98
N GLU A 58 7.56 3.15 -5.95
CA GLU A 58 8.39 4.36 -5.88
C GLU A 58 7.61 5.62 -5.56
N GLU A 59 6.34 5.49 -5.26
CA GLU A 59 5.47 6.57 -4.82
C GLU A 59 4.66 6.16 -3.61
N PRO A 60 4.20 7.10 -2.77
CA PRO A 60 3.36 6.77 -1.63
C PRO A 60 2.13 5.97 -2.05
N MET A 61 1.80 4.92 -1.31
CA MET A 61 0.60 4.14 -1.58
C MET A 61 -0.64 4.94 -1.22
N THR A 62 -1.41 5.31 -2.22
CA THR A 62 -2.65 6.06 -2.09
C THR A 62 -3.84 5.20 -2.52
N PHE A 63 -4.91 5.27 -1.75
CA PHE A 63 -6.11 4.46 -1.94
C PHE A 63 -7.30 5.33 -2.30
N SER A 64 -8.09 4.87 -3.27
CA SER A 64 -9.41 5.45 -3.55
C SER A 64 -10.40 5.10 -2.43
N ALA A 65 -11.57 5.75 -2.43
CA ALA A 65 -12.59 5.54 -1.39
C ALA A 65 -13.08 4.09 -1.31
N ASP A 66 -13.00 3.33 -2.39
CA ASP A 66 -13.33 1.90 -2.48
C ASP A 66 -12.17 0.96 -2.09
N GLY A 67 -11.01 1.52 -1.69
CA GLY A 67 -9.83 0.77 -1.31
C GLY A 67 -8.92 0.35 -2.46
N THR A 68 -9.21 0.76 -3.69
CA THR A 68 -8.36 0.46 -4.85
C THR A 68 -7.11 1.34 -4.88
N PHE A 69 -6.04 0.80 -5.43
CA PHE A 69 -4.80 1.53 -5.68
C PHE A 69 -4.20 1.16 -7.03
N ASP A 70 -3.44 2.10 -7.59
CA ASP A 70 -2.71 1.94 -8.84
C ASP A 70 -1.50 2.87 -8.79
N VAL A 71 -0.33 2.31 -8.54
CA VAL A 71 0.90 3.06 -8.26
C VAL A 71 2.05 2.55 -9.12
N ALA A 72 2.96 3.45 -9.47
CA ALA A 72 4.12 3.15 -10.28
C ALA A 72 5.26 2.58 -9.43
N GLY A 73 6.07 1.75 -10.05
CA GLY A 73 7.25 1.18 -9.43
C GLY A 73 8.11 0.40 -10.41
N THR A 74 8.92 -0.49 -9.85
CA THR A 74 9.81 -1.36 -10.60
C THR A 74 9.66 -2.81 -10.17
N PHE A 75 10.02 -3.71 -11.07
CA PHE A 75 10.07 -5.14 -10.85
C PHE A 75 11.40 -5.68 -11.36
N THR A 76 12.10 -6.44 -10.52
CA THR A 76 13.40 -7.00 -10.87
C THR A 76 13.32 -8.52 -10.78
N PRO A 77 13.31 -9.24 -11.93
CA PRO A 77 13.32 -10.69 -11.93
C PRO A 77 14.62 -11.22 -11.37
N GLY A 78 14.55 -12.28 -10.56
CA GLY A 78 15.73 -13.00 -10.08
C GLY A 78 16.33 -13.88 -11.17
N THR A 79 17.63 -14.10 -11.10
CA THR A 79 18.39 -14.83 -12.12
C THR A 79 18.66 -16.29 -11.78
N GLY A 80 18.21 -16.76 -10.59
CA GLY A 80 18.41 -18.15 -10.19
C GLY A 80 19.88 -18.55 -10.08
N GLY A 81 20.70 -17.72 -9.42
CA GLY A 81 22.12 -17.97 -9.22
C GLY A 81 22.84 -16.82 -8.54
N PRO A 82 24.15 -16.90 -8.31
CA PRO A 82 24.88 -15.79 -7.73
C PRO A 82 24.84 -14.57 -8.64
N VAL A 83 24.50 -13.42 -8.08
CA VAL A 83 24.51 -12.14 -8.78
C VAL A 83 25.96 -11.76 -9.09
N ARG A 84 26.27 -11.52 -10.37
CA ARG A 84 27.58 -11.02 -10.76
C ARG A 84 27.63 -9.50 -10.57
N GLU A 85 28.70 -8.99 -10.02
CA GLU A 85 28.89 -7.55 -9.84
C GLU A 85 28.91 -6.77 -11.17
N ASP A 86 29.37 -7.42 -12.24
CA ASP A 86 29.47 -6.87 -13.58
C ASP A 86 28.21 -7.00 -14.44
N ASP A 87 27.22 -7.76 -13.96
CA ASP A 87 25.93 -7.98 -14.67
C ASP A 87 24.77 -8.05 -13.66
N PRO A 88 24.46 -6.93 -12.96
CA PRO A 88 23.36 -6.89 -12.02
C PRO A 88 22.00 -7.01 -12.73
N PRO A 89 20.97 -7.59 -12.09
CA PRO A 89 19.62 -7.62 -12.64
C PRO A 89 19.11 -6.20 -12.92
N ILE A 90 18.48 -6.02 -14.09
CA ILE A 90 17.94 -4.73 -14.51
C ILE A 90 16.49 -4.62 -14.07
N PRO A 91 16.12 -3.59 -13.25
CA PRO A 91 14.75 -3.33 -12.91
C PRO A 91 13.92 -2.94 -14.14
N GLU A 92 12.72 -3.50 -14.23
CA GLU A 92 11.74 -3.15 -15.25
C GLU A 92 10.66 -2.23 -14.67
N GLY A 93 10.15 -1.30 -15.44
CA GLY A 93 9.01 -0.48 -15.05
C GLY A 93 7.77 -1.35 -14.82
N ALA A 94 7.06 -1.10 -13.72
CA ALA A 94 5.86 -1.83 -13.37
C ALA A 94 4.80 -0.91 -12.79
N ARG A 95 3.54 -1.33 -12.90
CA ARG A 95 2.43 -0.73 -12.17
C ARG A 95 1.91 -1.75 -11.18
N TYR A 96 1.78 -1.32 -9.94
CA TYR A 96 1.20 -2.14 -8.87
C TYR A 96 -0.22 -1.68 -8.61
N LEU A 97 -1.15 -2.61 -8.70
CA LEU A 97 -2.57 -2.32 -8.55
C LEU A 97 -3.29 -3.40 -7.75
N GLY A 98 -4.39 -3.02 -7.17
CA GLY A 98 -5.20 -3.94 -6.38
C GLY A 98 -6.20 -3.25 -5.48
N VAL A 99 -6.58 -3.94 -4.42
CA VAL A 99 -7.58 -3.46 -3.48
C VAL A 99 -7.23 -3.88 -2.05
N LEU A 100 -7.39 -2.94 -1.11
CA LEU A 100 -7.29 -3.18 0.32
C LEU A 100 -8.69 -3.25 0.92
N ARG A 101 -9.01 -4.36 1.59
CA ARG A 101 -10.26 -4.56 2.34
C ARG A 101 -9.95 -5.07 3.73
N GLY A 102 -10.03 -4.19 4.72
CA GLY A 102 -9.63 -4.53 6.08
C GLY A 102 -8.16 -4.94 6.13
N ASP A 103 -7.87 -6.17 6.55
CA ASP A 103 -6.52 -6.73 6.64
C ASP A 103 -6.06 -7.47 5.39
N ARG A 104 -6.93 -7.56 4.39
CA ARG A 104 -6.66 -8.29 3.15
C ARG A 104 -6.27 -7.33 2.03
N LEU A 105 -5.12 -7.56 1.46
CA LEU A 105 -4.61 -6.83 0.30
C LEU A 105 -4.55 -7.78 -0.90
N THR A 106 -5.25 -7.43 -1.98
CA THR A 106 -5.08 -8.11 -3.26
C THR A 106 -4.15 -7.28 -4.12
N LEU A 107 -3.10 -7.88 -4.65
CA LEU A 107 -2.02 -7.19 -5.35
C LEU A 107 -1.70 -7.87 -6.67
N SER A 108 -1.59 -7.07 -7.71
CA SER A 108 -1.05 -7.49 -9.02
C SER A 108 0.00 -6.47 -9.48
N ALA A 109 0.94 -6.94 -10.28
CA ALA A 109 1.88 -6.08 -10.99
C ALA A 109 1.69 -6.27 -12.50
N ILE A 110 1.76 -5.17 -13.24
CA ILE A 110 1.76 -5.18 -14.71
C ILE A 110 3.09 -4.61 -15.16
N LEU A 111 3.85 -5.38 -15.92
CA LEU A 111 5.10 -4.92 -16.53
C LEU A 111 4.80 -3.96 -17.68
N VAL A 112 5.43 -2.79 -17.66
CA VAL A 112 5.11 -1.71 -18.60
C VAL A 112 5.54 -2.04 -20.03
N GLU A 113 6.67 -2.75 -20.20
CA GLU A 113 7.22 -3.04 -21.53
C GLU A 113 6.39 -4.00 -22.35
N ASP A 114 5.96 -5.11 -21.75
CA ASP A 114 5.27 -6.19 -22.47
C ASP A 114 3.83 -6.41 -22.03
N GLY A 115 3.37 -5.69 -20.99
CA GLY A 115 2.04 -5.82 -20.44
C GLY A 115 1.79 -7.11 -19.67
N ALA A 116 2.83 -7.88 -19.34
CA ALA A 116 2.69 -9.11 -18.58
C ALA A 116 2.15 -8.83 -17.19
N THR A 117 1.21 -9.67 -16.75
CA THR A 117 0.60 -9.57 -15.42
C THR A 117 1.23 -10.59 -14.48
N ILE A 118 1.64 -10.11 -13.30
CA ILE A 118 2.18 -10.91 -12.21
C ILE A 118 1.16 -10.89 -11.07
N GLY A 119 0.74 -12.03 -10.62
CA GLY A 119 -0.35 -12.18 -9.65
C GLY A 119 -1.69 -12.53 -10.33
N PRO A 120 -2.83 -12.30 -9.65
CA PRO A 120 -2.98 -11.61 -8.37
C PRO A 120 -2.49 -12.44 -7.18
N TYR A 121 -2.03 -11.72 -6.16
CA TYR A 121 -1.64 -12.29 -4.85
C TYR A 121 -2.61 -11.83 -3.78
N GLU A 122 -2.89 -12.69 -2.82
CA GLU A 122 -3.56 -12.33 -1.58
C GLU A 122 -2.56 -12.21 -0.45
N LEU A 123 -2.53 -11.05 0.20
CA LEU A 123 -1.69 -10.76 1.35
C LEU A 123 -2.56 -10.40 2.55
N ARG A 124 -2.05 -10.68 3.74
CA ARG A 124 -2.68 -10.26 4.99
C ARG A 124 -1.75 -9.39 5.80
N ARG A 125 -2.32 -8.39 6.43
CA ARG A 125 -1.59 -7.48 7.31
C ARG A 125 -0.93 -8.23 8.45
N GLY A 126 0.39 -8.02 8.61
CA GLY A 126 1.18 -8.60 9.68
C GLY A 126 1.45 -10.10 9.57
N GLU A 127 1.03 -10.75 8.49
CA GLU A 127 1.27 -12.17 8.27
C GLU A 127 2.68 -12.43 7.74
N GLN A 128 3.30 -13.54 8.17
CA GLN A 128 4.58 -13.96 7.65
C GLN A 128 4.42 -14.52 6.23
N PRO A 129 5.33 -14.16 5.31
CA PRO A 129 5.25 -14.67 3.94
C PRO A 129 5.74 -16.10 3.83
N LEU A 130 5.21 -16.81 2.83
CA LEU A 130 5.73 -18.09 2.36
C LEU A 130 6.46 -17.86 1.04
N LEU A 131 7.75 -17.60 1.10
CA LEU A 131 8.60 -17.32 -0.05
C LEU A 131 9.45 -18.54 -0.41
N ARG A 132 9.57 -18.80 -1.71
CA ARG A 132 10.49 -19.79 -2.27
C ARG A 132 11.74 -19.08 -2.77
N ARG A 133 12.90 -19.67 -2.48
CA ARG A 133 14.16 -19.16 -3.03
C ARG A 133 14.38 -19.70 -4.43
N CYS A 134 14.93 -18.86 -5.29
CA CYS A 134 15.50 -19.32 -6.55
C CYS A 134 16.77 -20.15 -6.28
N LEU A 135 16.83 -21.30 -6.85
CA LEU A 135 18.02 -22.14 -6.86
C LEU A 135 18.80 -21.95 -8.15
#